data_ff2c6af8692cdc28a0a6c8ba2215fc55
#
_entry.id   ff2c6af8692cdc28a0a6c8ba2215fc55
#
_cell.length_a   1.000
_cell.length_b   1.000
_cell.length_c   1.000
_cell.angle_alpha   90.00
_cell.angle_beta   90.00
_cell.angle_gamma   90.00
#
_symmetry.space_group_name_H-M   'P 1'
#
loop_
_entity.id
_entity.type
_entity.pdbx_description
1 polymer ?
#
loop_
_entity_poly.entity_id
_entity_poly.type
_entity_poly.pdbx_seq_one_letter_code
_entity_poly.pdbx_strand_id
1 'polypeptide(L)'
;MTSKLTLMVCPHDTARKPERWFRFVQYLNHHLAIGVHLEISLDFNDFRRHLDAADIVYANPADTIQLVKHKGFSCLVRPKNLYDEVVFIAHPDIPNPTLESLQSATIATVNSMLPTKVALQNLKKHGIEPAILRDNASWLGVVNSVAKNDAAFGIVYKDTFDELSQKSKEMVNAFATSDEKVLFHSINISPNAIAYENELDRILLEMDADPVGKDVLQELHIEQWCKTKQDEIDAIEHFLCL
;
A
#
# COMPACT_ATOMS: atom_id res chain seq x y z
N MET A 1 -1.56 28.73 21.64
CA MET A 1 -0.99 27.87 20.58
C MET A 1 -2.17 27.28 19.83
N THR A 2 -2.34 27.60 18.56
CA THR A 2 -3.38 26.96 17.73
C THR A 2 -3.05 25.47 17.67
N SER A 3 -3.96 24.63 18.16
CA SER A 3 -3.86 23.17 18.05
C SER A 3 -3.72 22.81 16.57
N LYS A 4 -2.71 22.02 16.22
CA LYS A 4 -2.53 21.47 14.87
C LYS A 4 -3.04 20.04 14.84
N LEU A 5 -3.59 19.62 13.71
CA LEU A 5 -3.90 18.22 13.47
C LEU A 5 -2.62 17.42 13.21
N THR A 6 -2.54 16.21 13.75
CA THR A 6 -1.42 15.30 13.53
C THR A 6 -1.77 14.33 12.41
N LEU A 7 -1.00 14.36 11.30
CA LEU A 7 -1.06 13.36 10.24
C LEU A 7 0.03 12.32 10.47
N MET A 8 -0.35 11.06 10.50
CA MET A 8 0.55 9.91 10.45
C MET A 8 0.40 9.18 9.12
N VAL A 9 1.51 8.66 8.62
CA VAL A 9 1.57 7.93 7.34
C VAL A 9 2.18 6.57 7.57
N CYS A 10 1.60 5.55 6.96
CA CYS A 10 2.09 4.17 7.00
C CYS A 10 3.61 4.13 6.73
N PRO A 11 4.42 3.46 7.56
CA PRO A 11 5.88 3.45 7.44
C PRO A 11 6.39 2.94 6.09
N HIS A 12 5.65 2.07 5.41
CA HIS A 12 5.99 1.62 4.06
C HIS A 12 6.08 2.81 3.08
N ASP A 13 5.19 3.78 3.21
CA ASP A 13 5.09 4.93 2.31
C ASP A 13 6.09 6.04 2.63
N THR A 14 6.56 6.11 3.88
CA THR A 14 7.54 7.12 4.31
C THR A 14 8.99 6.66 4.29
N ALA A 15 9.23 5.32 4.27
CA ALA A 15 10.57 4.75 4.45
C ALA A 15 11.58 5.18 3.37
N ARG A 16 11.13 5.45 2.15
CA ARG A 16 12.03 5.74 1.01
C ARG A 16 12.10 7.20 0.62
N LYS A 17 10.96 7.90 0.65
CA LYS A 17 10.82 9.29 0.18
C LYS A 17 9.85 10.07 1.08
N PRO A 18 10.20 10.36 2.33
CA PRO A 18 9.32 11.07 3.25
C PRO A 18 8.98 12.50 2.78
N GLU A 19 9.85 13.10 1.96
CA GLU A 19 9.68 14.45 1.41
C GLU A 19 8.36 14.61 0.62
N ARG A 20 7.86 13.56 -0.02
CA ARG A 20 6.57 13.57 -0.74
C ARG A 20 5.40 13.89 0.22
N TRP A 21 5.44 13.32 1.41
CA TRP A 21 4.43 13.52 2.44
C TRP A 21 4.56 14.88 3.12
N PHE A 22 5.76 15.44 3.23
CA PHE A 22 5.94 16.84 3.67
C PHE A 22 5.29 17.81 2.68
N ARG A 23 5.43 17.59 1.37
CA ARG A 23 4.75 18.39 0.35
C ARG A 23 3.24 18.25 0.41
N PHE A 24 2.73 17.05 0.65
CA PHE A 24 1.31 16.80 0.88
C PHE A 24 0.79 17.59 2.10
N VAL A 25 1.51 17.57 3.21
CA VAL A 25 1.17 18.35 4.41
C VAL A 25 1.24 19.86 4.14
N GLN A 26 2.21 20.35 3.36
CA GLN A 26 2.24 21.76 2.95
C GLN A 26 1.01 22.15 2.13
N TYR A 27 0.58 21.27 1.22
CA TYR A 27 -0.65 21.47 0.46
C TYR A 27 -1.88 21.55 1.38
N LEU A 28 -2.03 20.62 2.33
CA LEU A 28 -3.12 20.66 3.30
C LEU A 28 -3.07 21.95 4.14
N ASN A 29 -1.90 22.35 4.62
CA ASN A 29 -1.72 23.60 5.41
C ASN A 29 -2.08 24.88 4.63
N HIS A 30 -2.05 24.84 3.29
CA HIS A 30 -2.46 25.96 2.46
C HIS A 30 -3.99 26.05 2.33
N HIS A 31 -4.68 24.92 2.41
CA HIS A 31 -6.13 24.84 2.13
C HIS A 31 -6.99 24.67 3.39
N LEU A 32 -6.45 24.14 4.49
CA LEU A 32 -7.15 24.01 5.78
C LEU A 32 -6.90 25.23 6.66
N ALA A 33 -7.94 25.69 7.34
CA ALA A 33 -7.82 26.79 8.32
C ALA A 33 -6.99 26.38 9.56
N ILE A 34 -7.04 25.07 9.93
CA ILE A 34 -6.22 24.48 10.98
C ILE A 34 -4.92 23.92 10.39
N GLY A 35 -3.79 24.15 11.08
CA GLY A 35 -2.51 23.59 10.64
C GLY A 35 -2.47 22.07 10.78
N VAL A 36 -1.72 21.41 9.89
CA VAL A 36 -1.41 19.97 9.95
C VAL A 36 0.08 19.79 10.23
N HIS A 37 0.42 18.83 11.07
CA HIS A 37 1.79 18.40 11.37
C HIS A 37 1.98 16.94 10.92
N LEU A 38 3.07 16.65 10.20
CA LEU A 38 3.45 15.29 9.86
C LEU A 38 4.27 14.66 10.99
N GLU A 39 3.81 13.54 11.51
CA GLU A 39 4.56 12.69 12.41
C GLU A 39 5.02 11.43 11.67
N ILE A 40 6.34 11.19 11.67
CA ILE A 40 6.96 10.06 11.00
C ILE A 40 7.27 8.99 12.04
N SER A 41 6.79 7.77 11.80
CA SER A 41 7.10 6.61 12.61
C SER A 41 8.35 5.89 12.12
N LEU A 42 9.13 5.32 13.04
CA LEU A 42 10.35 4.58 12.73
C LEU A 42 10.07 3.23 12.07
N ASP A 43 9.01 2.56 12.52
CA ASP A 43 8.57 1.25 12.03
C ASP A 43 7.06 1.05 12.28
N PHE A 44 6.52 -0.11 11.90
CA PHE A 44 5.11 -0.46 12.11
C PHE A 44 4.71 -0.57 13.59
N ASN A 45 5.62 -0.97 14.50
CA ASN A 45 5.31 -1.05 15.92
C ASN A 45 5.20 0.35 16.52
N ASP A 46 6.09 1.25 16.12
CA ASP A 46 6.05 2.64 16.50
C ASP A 46 4.80 3.33 15.96
N PHE A 47 4.48 3.13 14.68
CA PHE A 47 3.26 3.62 14.04
C PHE A 47 2.01 3.21 14.82
N ARG A 48 1.82 1.91 15.07
CA ARG A 48 0.63 1.37 15.72
C ARG A 48 0.48 1.83 17.18
N ARG A 49 1.59 2.09 17.89
CA ARG A 49 1.54 2.64 19.26
C ARG A 49 0.99 4.07 19.32
N HIS A 50 1.17 4.86 18.27
CA HIS A 50 0.80 6.26 18.22
C HIS A 50 -0.50 6.54 17.43
N LEU A 51 -1.12 5.53 16.81
CA LEU A 51 -2.35 5.69 16.03
C LEU A 51 -3.49 6.35 16.83
N ASP A 52 -3.61 6.08 18.13
CA ASP A 52 -4.67 6.64 18.98
C ASP A 52 -4.52 8.16 19.21
N ALA A 53 -3.32 8.69 19.02
CA ALA A 53 -3.04 10.12 19.17
C ALA A 53 -3.11 10.86 17.82
N ALA A 54 -3.22 10.16 16.71
CA ALA A 54 -3.28 10.76 15.39
C ALA A 54 -4.68 11.29 15.08
N ASP A 55 -4.74 12.43 14.40
CA ASP A 55 -6.00 13.02 13.91
C ASP A 55 -6.34 12.53 12.50
N ILE A 56 -5.32 12.40 11.66
CA ILE A 56 -5.43 11.93 10.27
C ILE A 56 -4.42 10.81 10.07
N VAL A 57 -4.81 9.71 9.42
CA VAL A 57 -3.93 8.57 9.18
C VAL A 57 -4.04 8.10 7.74
N TYR A 58 -2.93 8.10 7.01
CA TYR A 58 -2.80 7.32 5.78
C TYR A 58 -2.33 5.91 6.14
N ALA A 59 -3.25 4.96 6.06
CA ALA A 59 -3.08 3.61 6.60
C ALA A 59 -3.14 2.54 5.51
N ASN A 60 -2.37 1.46 5.70
CA ASN A 60 -2.52 0.23 4.93
C ASN A 60 -3.89 -0.45 5.22
N PRO A 61 -4.33 -1.42 4.40
CA PRO A 61 -5.65 -2.05 4.54
C PRO A 61 -5.92 -2.63 5.92
N ALA A 62 -4.95 -3.32 6.54
CA ALA A 62 -5.14 -3.95 7.84
C ALA A 62 -5.28 -2.91 8.96
N ASP A 63 -4.44 -1.88 8.96
CA ASP A 63 -4.53 -0.79 9.94
C ASP A 63 -5.78 0.06 9.70
N THR A 64 -6.24 0.24 8.44
CA THR A 64 -7.55 0.88 8.13
C THR A 64 -8.71 0.14 8.79
N ILE A 65 -8.78 -1.19 8.69
CA ILE A 65 -9.84 -1.97 9.36
C ILE A 65 -9.78 -1.78 10.88
N GLN A 66 -8.57 -1.79 11.47
CA GLN A 66 -8.42 -1.54 12.91
C GLN A 66 -8.91 -0.15 13.31
N LEU A 67 -8.59 0.87 12.55
CA LEU A 67 -9.04 2.25 12.79
C LEU A 67 -10.56 2.38 12.68
N VAL A 68 -11.16 1.89 11.61
CA VAL A 68 -12.59 2.07 11.32
C VAL A 68 -13.45 1.21 12.24
N LYS A 69 -13.15 -0.08 12.37
CA LYS A 69 -14.03 -1.02 13.12
C LYS A 69 -13.81 -0.96 14.64
N HIS A 70 -12.62 -0.61 15.12
CA HIS A 70 -12.32 -0.71 16.55
C HIS A 70 -12.00 0.63 17.23
N LYS A 71 -11.66 1.67 16.46
CA LYS A 71 -11.26 2.98 17.02
C LYS A 71 -12.19 4.13 16.58
N GLY A 72 -13.24 3.85 15.81
CA GLY A 72 -14.27 4.81 15.42
C GLY A 72 -13.82 5.87 14.42
N PHE A 73 -12.69 5.62 13.69
CA PHE A 73 -12.28 6.49 12.61
C PHE A 73 -13.24 6.40 11.43
N SER A 74 -13.36 7.50 10.67
CA SER A 74 -14.02 7.54 9.37
C SER A 74 -12.97 7.35 8.27
N CYS A 75 -13.20 6.40 7.36
CA CYS A 75 -12.39 6.26 6.15
C CYS A 75 -12.91 7.25 5.10
N LEU A 76 -12.08 8.24 4.71
CA LEU A 76 -12.50 9.32 3.82
C LEU A 76 -12.31 8.96 2.34
N VAL A 77 -11.06 8.86 1.95
CA VAL A 77 -10.66 8.68 0.56
C VAL A 77 -9.57 7.64 0.42
N ARG A 78 -9.47 7.10 -0.78
CA ARG A 78 -8.38 6.24 -1.23
C ARG A 78 -7.82 6.69 -2.57
N PRO A 79 -6.58 6.32 -2.94
CA PRO A 79 -6.12 6.46 -4.31
C PRO A 79 -7.01 5.69 -5.28
N LYS A 80 -7.30 6.26 -6.43
CA LYS A 80 -8.10 5.61 -7.48
C LYS A 80 -7.35 4.48 -8.16
N ASN A 81 -6.05 4.64 -8.33
CA ASN A 81 -5.18 3.81 -9.15
C ASN A 81 -4.28 2.84 -8.35
N LEU A 82 -4.14 3.01 -7.02
CA LEU A 82 -3.22 2.20 -6.23
C LEU A 82 -3.96 1.11 -5.45
N TYR A 83 -3.50 -0.12 -5.67
CA TYR A 83 -3.94 -1.31 -4.93
C TYR A 83 -2.73 -2.16 -4.58
N ASP A 84 -2.83 -2.91 -3.49
CA ASP A 84 -1.77 -3.84 -3.05
C ASP A 84 -1.74 -5.08 -3.96
N GLU A 85 -1.19 -4.91 -5.15
CA GLU A 85 -1.02 -5.98 -6.12
C GLU A 85 0.39 -6.55 -6.11
N VAL A 86 0.59 -7.68 -6.76
CA VAL A 86 1.89 -8.36 -6.87
C VAL A 86 2.31 -8.61 -8.30
N VAL A 87 3.61 -8.69 -8.49
CA VAL A 87 4.24 -9.17 -9.73
C VAL A 87 4.78 -10.57 -9.48
N PHE A 88 4.42 -11.51 -10.34
CA PHE A 88 5.00 -12.85 -10.38
C PHE A 88 6.23 -12.84 -11.26
N ILE A 89 7.35 -13.30 -10.71
CA ILE A 89 8.65 -13.33 -11.36
C ILE A 89 9.19 -14.76 -11.46
N ALA A 90 9.99 -15.02 -12.49
CA ALA A 90 10.66 -16.30 -12.70
C ALA A 90 12.16 -16.10 -12.93
N HIS A 91 12.95 -17.15 -12.71
CA HIS A 91 14.36 -17.17 -13.16
C HIS A 91 14.42 -16.99 -14.68
N PRO A 92 15.39 -16.23 -15.23
CA PRO A 92 15.48 -15.94 -16.67
C PRO A 92 15.56 -17.19 -17.56
N ASP A 93 16.12 -18.28 -17.06
CA ASP A 93 16.26 -19.55 -17.82
C ASP A 93 14.95 -20.33 -17.95
N ILE A 94 13.87 -19.90 -17.28
CA ILE A 94 12.56 -20.54 -17.41
C ILE A 94 11.85 -19.97 -18.65
N PRO A 95 11.66 -20.78 -19.70
CA PRO A 95 11.03 -20.29 -20.92
C PRO A 95 9.52 -20.15 -20.75
N ASN A 96 8.96 -19.01 -21.19
CA ASN A 96 7.52 -18.76 -21.24
C ASN A 96 6.75 -19.13 -19.94
N PRO A 97 7.15 -18.60 -18.75
CA PRO A 97 6.45 -18.92 -17.52
C PRO A 97 5.01 -18.38 -17.56
N THR A 98 4.08 -19.14 -16.96
CA THR A 98 2.67 -18.77 -16.78
C THR A 98 2.28 -18.95 -15.32
N LEU A 99 1.06 -18.55 -14.92
CA LEU A 99 0.60 -18.78 -13.55
C LEU A 99 0.55 -20.29 -13.23
N GLU A 100 0.18 -21.13 -14.18
CA GLU A 100 0.14 -22.60 -14.03
C GLU A 100 1.53 -23.18 -13.71
N SER A 101 2.61 -22.50 -14.13
CA SER A 101 3.98 -22.91 -13.80
C SER A 101 4.28 -22.85 -12.29
N LEU A 102 3.44 -22.17 -11.53
CA LEU A 102 3.54 -22.05 -10.07
C LEU A 102 2.93 -23.24 -9.31
N GLN A 103 2.20 -24.11 -10.03
CA GLN A 103 1.62 -25.30 -9.44
C GLN A 103 2.71 -26.22 -8.87
N SER A 104 2.62 -26.54 -7.60
CA SER A 104 3.59 -27.37 -6.87
C SER A 104 5.05 -26.82 -6.91
N ALA A 105 5.24 -25.55 -7.23
CA ALA A 105 6.56 -24.92 -7.26
C ALA A 105 7.02 -24.41 -5.89
N THR A 106 8.32 -24.16 -5.76
CA THR A 106 8.89 -23.35 -4.67
C THR A 106 8.93 -21.90 -5.09
N ILE A 107 8.25 -21.04 -4.32
CA ILE A 107 8.10 -19.62 -4.60
C ILE A 107 8.75 -18.79 -3.50
N ALA A 108 9.68 -17.91 -3.86
CA ALA A 108 10.24 -16.92 -2.95
C ALA A 108 9.23 -15.78 -2.72
N THR A 109 9.04 -15.36 -1.47
CA THR A 109 8.15 -14.25 -1.10
C THR A 109 8.52 -13.67 0.27
N VAL A 110 7.81 -12.65 0.74
CA VAL A 110 7.87 -12.13 2.12
C VAL A 110 6.60 -12.56 2.84
N ASN A 111 6.64 -13.69 3.54
CA ASN A 111 5.45 -14.37 4.09
C ASN A 111 4.60 -13.50 5.03
N SER A 112 5.23 -12.60 5.78
CA SER A 112 4.56 -11.75 6.77
C SER A 112 3.79 -10.56 6.18
N MET A 113 3.92 -10.31 4.87
CA MET A 113 3.39 -9.12 4.23
C MET A 113 2.06 -9.38 3.51
N LEU A 114 1.15 -8.40 3.52
CA LEU A 114 -0.18 -8.50 2.90
C LEU A 114 -0.13 -8.83 1.40
N PRO A 115 0.79 -8.29 0.58
CA PRO A 115 0.86 -8.66 -0.84
C PRO A 115 1.05 -10.17 -1.07
N THR A 116 1.73 -10.88 -0.16
CA THR A 116 1.81 -12.35 -0.25
C THR A 116 0.43 -13.01 -0.13
N LYS A 117 -0.45 -12.51 0.76
CA LYS A 117 -1.83 -13.01 0.85
C LYS A 117 -2.62 -12.72 -0.43
N VAL A 118 -2.42 -11.54 -1.05
CA VAL A 118 -3.02 -11.19 -2.35
C VAL A 118 -2.63 -12.22 -3.41
N ALA A 119 -1.34 -12.50 -3.54
CA ALA A 119 -0.83 -13.48 -4.47
C ALA A 119 -1.43 -14.88 -4.25
N LEU A 120 -1.45 -15.35 -3.00
CA LEU A 120 -1.98 -16.69 -2.69
C LEU A 120 -3.47 -16.81 -2.96
N GLN A 121 -4.26 -15.76 -2.72
CA GLN A 121 -5.67 -15.76 -3.08
C GLN A 121 -5.88 -15.71 -4.60
N ASN A 122 -5.07 -14.92 -5.32
CA ASN A 122 -5.09 -14.91 -6.77
C ASN A 122 -4.79 -16.31 -7.34
N LEU A 123 -3.73 -16.97 -6.86
CA LEU A 123 -3.39 -18.33 -7.27
C LEU A 123 -4.50 -19.33 -6.94
N LYS A 124 -5.09 -19.24 -5.75
CA LYS A 124 -6.21 -20.11 -5.32
C LYS A 124 -7.43 -19.99 -6.25
N LYS A 125 -7.77 -18.77 -6.71
CA LYS A 125 -8.85 -18.55 -7.69
C LYS A 125 -8.60 -19.27 -9.02
N HIS A 126 -7.33 -19.45 -9.38
CA HIS A 126 -6.92 -20.21 -10.57
C HIS A 126 -6.70 -21.70 -10.30
N GLY A 127 -6.97 -22.18 -9.08
CA GLY A 127 -6.76 -23.57 -8.70
C GLY A 127 -5.29 -23.96 -8.55
N ILE A 128 -4.39 -22.98 -8.31
CA ILE A 128 -2.94 -23.17 -8.23
C ILE A 128 -2.51 -23.18 -6.77
N GLU A 129 -1.80 -24.23 -6.37
CA GLU A 129 -1.26 -24.40 -5.01
C GLU A 129 0.27 -24.59 -5.06
N PRO A 130 1.06 -23.61 -4.58
CA PRO A 130 2.50 -23.76 -4.44
C PRO A 130 2.85 -24.86 -3.45
N ALA A 131 3.96 -25.60 -3.67
CA ALA A 131 4.43 -26.61 -2.74
C ALA A 131 5.13 -25.99 -1.51
N ILE A 132 5.93 -24.95 -1.72
CA ILE A 132 6.75 -24.31 -0.69
C ILE A 132 6.76 -22.81 -0.91
N LEU A 133 6.52 -22.05 0.17
CA LEU A 133 6.81 -20.61 0.22
C LEU A 133 8.15 -20.41 0.93
N ARG A 134 9.16 -19.92 0.19
CA ARG A 134 10.47 -19.59 0.74
C ARG A 134 10.47 -18.16 1.22
N ASP A 135 10.56 -17.98 2.54
CA ASP A 135 10.52 -16.66 3.16
C ASP A 135 11.79 -15.85 2.91
N ASN A 136 11.62 -14.56 2.68
CA ASN A 136 12.70 -13.59 2.52
C ASN A 136 12.42 -12.37 3.42
N ALA A 137 13.48 -11.69 3.84
CA ALA A 137 13.38 -10.52 4.70
C ALA A 137 12.89 -9.24 3.97
N SER A 138 12.92 -9.23 2.63
CA SER A 138 12.53 -8.07 1.82
C SER A 138 12.19 -8.47 0.38
N TRP A 139 11.45 -7.60 -0.31
CA TRP A 139 11.10 -7.79 -1.72
C TRP A 139 12.33 -7.82 -2.65
N LEU A 140 13.35 -7.01 -2.37
CA LEU A 140 14.62 -7.10 -3.09
C LEU A 140 15.34 -8.45 -2.82
N GLY A 141 15.20 -8.98 -1.60
CA GLY A 141 15.66 -10.32 -1.25
C GLY A 141 15.01 -11.41 -2.10
N VAL A 142 13.70 -11.28 -2.38
CA VAL A 142 12.97 -12.18 -3.28
C VAL A 142 13.56 -12.14 -4.69
N VAL A 143 13.76 -10.94 -5.27
CA VAL A 143 14.37 -10.77 -6.59
C VAL A 143 15.75 -11.43 -6.64
N ASN A 144 16.59 -11.20 -5.63
CA ASN A 144 17.92 -11.80 -5.55
C ASN A 144 17.86 -13.34 -5.41
N SER A 145 16.89 -13.87 -4.65
CA SER A 145 16.70 -15.31 -4.48
C SER A 145 16.33 -15.98 -5.80
N VAL A 146 15.45 -15.36 -6.58
CA VAL A 146 15.09 -15.85 -7.92
C VAL A 146 16.27 -15.72 -8.88
N ALA A 147 16.94 -14.57 -8.93
CA ALA A 147 18.07 -14.33 -9.82
C ALA A 147 19.27 -15.29 -9.59
N LYS A 148 19.44 -15.77 -8.34
CA LYS A 148 20.46 -16.77 -7.97
C LYS A 148 19.98 -18.21 -8.14
N ASN A 149 18.75 -18.40 -8.61
CA ASN A 149 18.11 -19.72 -8.70
C ASN A 149 17.98 -20.47 -7.36
N ASP A 150 17.90 -19.71 -6.24
CA ASP A 150 17.55 -20.26 -4.92
C ASP A 150 16.06 -20.65 -4.86
N ALA A 151 15.23 -20.01 -5.68
CA ALA A 151 13.85 -20.37 -5.98
C ALA A 151 13.59 -20.11 -7.47
N ALA A 152 12.85 -21.01 -8.11
CA ALA A 152 12.52 -20.89 -9.54
C ALA A 152 11.61 -19.68 -9.83
N PHE A 153 10.72 -19.36 -8.89
CA PHE A 153 9.72 -18.30 -8.98
C PHE A 153 9.72 -17.40 -7.75
N GLY A 154 9.15 -16.22 -7.90
CA GLY A 154 8.95 -15.28 -6.80
C GLY A 154 7.68 -14.47 -6.93
N ILE A 155 7.22 -13.95 -5.80
CA ILE A 155 6.13 -12.99 -5.65
C ILE A 155 6.73 -11.72 -5.07
N VAL A 156 6.54 -10.59 -5.74
CA VAL A 156 7.05 -9.28 -5.31
C VAL A 156 5.90 -8.28 -5.25
N TYR A 157 5.82 -7.48 -4.19
CA TYR A 157 4.88 -6.37 -4.11
C TYR A 157 5.06 -5.43 -5.30
N LYS A 158 3.97 -5.11 -6.01
CA LYS A 158 4.02 -4.42 -7.29
C LYS A 158 4.69 -3.05 -7.20
N ASP A 159 4.31 -2.22 -6.21
CA ASP A 159 4.89 -0.89 -6.04
C ASP A 159 6.41 -0.95 -5.81
N THR A 160 6.86 -1.93 -4.99
CA THR A 160 8.29 -2.14 -4.81
C THR A 160 8.97 -2.59 -6.10
N PHE A 161 8.35 -3.48 -6.87
CA PHE A 161 8.89 -3.95 -8.14
C PHE A 161 9.00 -2.80 -9.16
N ASP A 162 7.97 -1.95 -9.24
CA ASP A 162 7.93 -0.81 -10.16
C ASP A 162 9.03 0.23 -9.84
N GLU A 163 9.39 0.38 -8.55
CA GLU A 163 10.46 1.27 -8.10
C GLU A 163 11.88 0.67 -8.19
N LEU A 164 12.03 -0.63 -8.50
CA LEU A 164 13.36 -1.23 -8.66
C LEU A 164 14.12 -0.60 -9.82
N SER A 165 15.46 -0.56 -9.69
CA SER A 165 16.32 -0.17 -10.79
C SER A 165 16.11 -1.08 -12.01
N GLN A 166 16.32 -0.54 -13.21
CA GLN A 166 16.22 -1.31 -14.45
C GLN A 166 17.12 -2.56 -14.40
N LYS A 167 18.33 -2.42 -13.85
CA LYS A 167 19.27 -3.53 -13.65
C LYS A 167 18.68 -4.64 -12.77
N SER A 168 17.96 -4.29 -11.69
CA SER A 168 17.33 -5.28 -10.82
C SER A 168 16.16 -5.98 -11.51
N LYS A 169 15.37 -5.26 -12.30
CA LYS A 169 14.27 -5.84 -13.09
C LYS A 169 14.77 -6.82 -14.14
N GLU A 170 15.89 -6.53 -14.79
CA GLU A 170 16.52 -7.37 -15.82
C GLU A 170 17.13 -8.68 -15.26
N MET A 171 17.29 -8.79 -13.94
CA MET A 171 17.79 -10.03 -13.30
C MET A 171 16.73 -11.15 -13.27
N VAL A 172 15.47 -10.85 -13.54
CA VAL A 172 14.35 -11.79 -13.43
C VAL A 172 13.38 -11.59 -14.60
N ASN A 173 12.56 -12.59 -14.88
CA ASN A 173 11.49 -12.51 -15.86
C ASN A 173 10.16 -12.23 -15.16
N ALA A 174 9.62 -11.02 -15.26
CA ALA A 174 8.28 -10.68 -14.77
C ALA A 174 7.25 -11.14 -15.80
N PHE A 175 6.35 -12.07 -15.44
CA PHE A 175 5.47 -12.73 -16.39
C PHE A 175 3.97 -12.55 -16.13
N ALA A 176 3.58 -12.17 -14.93
CA ALA A 176 2.19 -11.90 -14.58
C ALA A 176 2.08 -10.88 -13.45
N THR A 177 0.92 -10.26 -13.35
CA THR A 177 0.55 -9.33 -12.26
C THR A 177 -0.84 -9.70 -11.76
N SER A 178 -1.06 -9.65 -10.44
CA SER A 178 -2.42 -9.78 -9.91
C SER A 178 -3.27 -8.55 -10.25
N ASP A 179 -4.59 -8.71 -10.27
CA ASP A 179 -5.57 -7.63 -10.55
C ASP A 179 -6.80 -7.84 -9.65
N GLU A 180 -6.55 -7.96 -8.33
CA GLU A 180 -7.60 -8.22 -7.33
C GLU A 180 -8.42 -6.97 -7.02
N LYS A 181 -7.79 -5.79 -7.00
CA LYS A 181 -8.38 -4.47 -6.73
C LYS A 181 -9.22 -4.40 -5.44
N VAL A 182 -8.79 -5.11 -4.41
CA VAL A 182 -9.47 -5.17 -3.11
C VAL A 182 -8.72 -4.41 -2.04
N LEU A 183 -7.41 -4.61 -1.92
CA LEU A 183 -6.59 -4.00 -0.87
C LEU A 183 -6.02 -2.67 -1.34
N PHE A 184 -6.26 -1.60 -0.60
CA PHE A 184 -5.76 -0.25 -0.88
C PHE A 184 -5.45 0.50 0.41
N HIS A 185 -4.54 1.45 0.34
CA HIS A 185 -4.29 2.41 1.42
C HIS A 185 -5.36 3.51 1.41
N SER A 186 -5.65 4.10 2.57
CA SER A 186 -6.69 5.12 2.69
C SER A 186 -6.33 6.23 3.68
N ILE A 187 -6.89 7.42 3.47
CA ILE A 187 -6.91 8.51 4.45
C ILE A 187 -8.08 8.29 5.40
N ASN A 188 -7.78 8.24 6.68
CA ASN A 188 -8.73 8.06 7.77
C ASN A 188 -8.67 9.24 8.73
N ILE A 189 -9.82 9.68 9.27
CA ILE A 189 -9.91 10.77 10.24
C ILE A 189 -10.44 10.26 11.58
N SER A 190 -9.82 10.72 12.67
CA SER A 190 -10.19 10.32 14.02
C SER A 190 -11.49 10.97 14.49
N PRO A 191 -12.21 10.39 15.47
CA PRO A 191 -13.36 11.02 16.10
C PRO A 191 -13.04 12.42 16.69
N ASN A 192 -11.81 12.63 17.14
CA ASN A 192 -11.37 13.92 17.74
C ASN A 192 -11.26 15.04 16.68
N ALA A 193 -10.98 14.68 15.44
CA ALA A 193 -10.83 15.62 14.33
C ALA A 193 -12.07 15.66 13.40
N ILE A 194 -13.16 14.99 13.75
CA ILE A 194 -14.34 14.81 12.90
C ILE A 194 -14.96 16.15 12.42
N ALA A 195 -14.79 17.22 13.17
CA ALA A 195 -15.23 18.54 12.76
C ALA A 195 -14.60 19.03 11.44
N TYR A 196 -13.46 18.48 11.04
CA TYR A 196 -12.74 18.82 9.80
C TYR A 196 -13.00 17.83 8.67
N GLU A 197 -13.81 16.78 8.89
CA GLU A 197 -14.07 15.71 7.92
C GLU A 197 -14.52 16.25 6.55
N ASN A 198 -15.57 17.08 6.53
CA ASN A 198 -16.13 17.59 5.27
C ASN A 198 -15.16 18.51 4.51
N GLU A 199 -14.39 19.32 5.24
CA GLU A 199 -13.41 20.22 4.64
C GLU A 199 -12.24 19.41 4.06
N LEU A 200 -11.69 18.45 4.81
CA LEU A 200 -10.61 17.59 4.36
C LEU A 200 -11.04 16.74 3.17
N ASP A 201 -12.23 16.15 3.21
CA ASP A 201 -12.80 15.35 2.15
C ASP A 201 -12.90 16.15 0.82
N ARG A 202 -13.45 17.37 0.90
CA ARG A 202 -13.54 18.27 -0.25
C ARG A 202 -12.16 18.61 -0.83
N ILE A 203 -11.20 18.99 0.01
CA ILE A 203 -9.83 19.35 -0.40
C ILE A 203 -9.16 18.18 -1.11
N LEU A 204 -9.30 16.96 -0.58
CA LEU A 204 -8.70 15.77 -1.17
C LEU A 204 -9.34 15.39 -2.50
N LEU A 205 -10.67 15.43 -2.59
CA LEU A 205 -11.41 15.09 -3.82
C LEU A 205 -11.24 16.11 -4.95
N GLU A 206 -10.92 17.36 -4.62
CA GLU A 206 -10.69 18.43 -5.60
C GLU A 206 -9.19 18.63 -5.92
N MET A 207 -8.29 17.85 -5.27
CA MET A 207 -6.85 18.05 -5.33
C MET A 207 -6.27 17.91 -6.75
N ASP A 208 -6.81 17.02 -7.57
CA ASP A 208 -6.36 16.79 -8.95
C ASP A 208 -6.79 17.93 -9.92
N ALA A 209 -7.75 18.76 -9.54
CA ALA A 209 -8.16 19.94 -10.29
C ALA A 209 -7.27 21.17 -10.01
N ASP A 210 -6.54 21.18 -8.89
CA ASP A 210 -5.57 22.23 -8.53
C ASP A 210 -4.18 21.89 -9.12
N PRO A 211 -3.52 22.80 -9.85
CA PRO A 211 -2.19 22.56 -10.41
C PRO A 211 -1.15 22.12 -9.37
N VAL A 212 -1.11 22.75 -8.19
CA VAL A 212 -0.19 22.39 -7.10
C VAL A 212 -0.55 21.02 -6.52
N GLY A 213 -1.85 20.77 -6.32
CA GLY A 213 -2.38 19.50 -5.87
C GLY A 213 -2.02 18.36 -6.82
N LYS A 214 -2.15 18.59 -8.13
CA LYS A 214 -1.80 17.63 -9.17
C LYS A 214 -0.31 17.24 -9.14
N ASP A 215 0.58 18.23 -8.94
CA ASP A 215 2.02 17.96 -8.81
C ASP A 215 2.33 17.10 -7.57
N VAL A 216 1.68 17.39 -6.44
CA VAL A 216 1.82 16.60 -5.20
C VAL A 216 1.30 15.18 -5.41
N LEU A 217 0.14 15.01 -6.03
CA LEU A 217 -0.41 13.68 -6.35
C LEU A 217 0.53 12.88 -7.25
N GLN A 218 1.13 13.52 -8.26
CA GLN A 218 2.10 12.88 -9.14
C GLN A 218 3.32 12.36 -8.38
N GLU A 219 3.85 13.12 -7.41
CA GLU A 219 4.97 12.67 -6.56
C GLU A 219 4.59 11.51 -5.65
N LEU A 220 3.33 11.44 -5.21
CA LEU A 220 2.77 10.32 -4.45
C LEU A 220 2.39 9.13 -5.33
N HIS A 221 2.53 9.22 -6.66
CA HIS A 221 2.05 8.22 -7.64
C HIS A 221 0.53 7.99 -7.59
N ILE A 222 -0.22 8.97 -7.09
CA ILE A 222 -1.67 8.95 -7.02
C ILE A 222 -2.23 9.73 -8.22
N GLU A 223 -3.12 9.08 -9.00
CA GLU A 223 -3.80 9.79 -10.09
C GLU A 223 -4.83 10.79 -9.54
N GLN A 224 -5.62 10.32 -8.59
CA GLN A 224 -6.73 11.05 -7.99
C GLN A 224 -7.15 10.37 -6.69
N TRP A 225 -7.61 11.14 -5.72
CA TRP A 225 -8.36 10.61 -4.59
C TRP A 225 -9.80 10.30 -4.99
N CYS A 226 -10.36 9.22 -4.48
CA CYS A 226 -11.78 8.93 -4.63
C CYS A 226 -12.39 8.55 -3.27
N LYS A 227 -13.68 8.86 -3.11
CA LYS A 227 -14.41 8.56 -1.88
C LYS A 227 -14.40 7.07 -1.63
N THR A 228 -14.06 6.67 -0.41
CA THR A 228 -14.15 5.27 0.01
C THR A 228 -15.60 4.92 0.33
N LYS A 229 -16.03 3.76 -0.14
CA LYS A 229 -17.38 3.25 0.12
C LYS A 229 -17.36 2.16 1.20
N GLN A 230 -18.49 1.98 1.87
CA GLN A 230 -18.59 0.99 2.94
C GLN A 230 -18.40 -0.45 2.43
N ASP A 231 -18.90 -0.77 1.24
CA ASP A 231 -18.73 -2.09 0.62
C ASP A 231 -17.27 -2.41 0.29
N GLU A 232 -16.44 -1.40 0.00
CA GLU A 232 -14.99 -1.55 -0.20
C GLU A 232 -14.29 -1.88 1.13
N ILE A 233 -14.68 -1.23 2.25
CA ILE A 233 -14.15 -1.53 3.59
C ILE A 233 -14.55 -2.95 4.01
N ASP A 234 -15.80 -3.35 3.77
CA ASP A 234 -16.28 -4.69 4.09
C ASP A 234 -15.57 -5.76 3.24
N ALA A 235 -15.24 -5.45 1.97
CA ALA A 235 -14.44 -6.33 1.11
C ALA A 235 -13.00 -6.52 1.64
N ILE A 236 -12.35 -5.44 2.11
CA ILE A 236 -11.04 -5.53 2.77
C ILE A 236 -11.11 -6.43 4.01
N GLU A 237 -12.10 -6.19 4.89
CA GLU A 237 -12.28 -6.99 6.11
C GLU A 237 -12.46 -8.47 5.78
N HIS A 238 -13.36 -8.80 4.83
CA HIS A 238 -13.56 -10.16 4.38
C HIS A 238 -12.27 -10.80 3.84
N PHE A 239 -11.51 -10.06 3.02
CA PHE A 239 -10.25 -10.52 2.46
C PHE A 239 -9.21 -10.83 3.55
N LEU A 240 -9.13 -10.01 4.60
CA LEU A 240 -8.16 -10.20 5.68
C LEU A 240 -8.50 -11.36 6.61
N CYS A 241 -9.80 -11.75 6.69
CA CYS A 241 -10.29 -12.87 7.49
C CYS A 241 -10.12 -14.25 6.81
N LEU A 242 -9.83 -14.29 5.50
CA LEU A 242 -9.55 -15.52 4.74
C LEU A 242 -8.10 -15.97 4.89
#